data_d287beba45cbee239533298d420c2894
#
_entry.id   d287beba45cbee239533298d420c2894
#
_cell.length_a   1.000
_cell.length_b   1.000
_cell.length_c   1.000
_cell.angle_alpha   90.00
_cell.angle_beta   90.00
_cell.angle_gamma   90.00
#
_symmetry.space_group_name_H-M   'P 1'
#
loop_
_entity.id
_entity.type
_entity.pdbx_description
1 polymer ?
#
loop_
_entity_poly.entity_id
_entity_poly.type
_entity_poly.pdbx_seq_one_letter_code
_entity_poly.pdbx_strand_id
1 'polypeptide(L)'
;MKKKLLVLGMVLLTLLQPLAIAADELVDLTKKMYPNDNIQAYNRPKSSLVIDANTGDVLWKDNIDEVRDPASMSKLMTLYLLFESMKQGKVSKDAVVTATASDQAISKIYEISNNNIVAGVDYTVPELITMTVVPSSNVATIMLANLMSNNDPDAFIDRMNEKAK
;
A
#
# COMPACT_ATOMS: atom_id res chain seq x y z
N MET A 1 -22.09 13.13 -50.38
CA MET A 1 -20.89 13.22 -49.53
C MET A 1 -21.21 13.52 -48.04
N LYS A 2 -22.13 14.43 -47.68
CA LYS A 2 -22.43 14.78 -46.27
C LYS A 2 -22.97 13.63 -45.40
N LYS A 3 -23.78 12.69 -45.94
CA LYS A 3 -24.33 11.54 -45.20
C LYS A 3 -23.26 10.50 -44.79
N LYS A 4 -22.22 10.29 -45.63
CA LYS A 4 -21.13 9.33 -45.31
C LYS A 4 -20.20 9.87 -44.22
N LEU A 5 -20.04 11.20 -44.11
CA LEU A 5 -19.23 11.85 -43.10
C LEU A 5 -19.91 11.74 -41.70
N LEU A 6 -21.26 11.80 -41.66
CA LEU A 6 -22.02 11.70 -40.44
C LEU A 6 -21.97 10.29 -39.82
N VAL A 7 -22.01 9.25 -40.67
CA VAL A 7 -21.90 7.85 -40.24
C VAL A 7 -20.49 7.53 -39.73
N LEU A 8 -19.44 8.06 -40.36
CA LEU A 8 -18.06 7.89 -39.91
C LEU A 8 -17.79 8.59 -38.60
N GLY A 9 -18.38 9.77 -38.36
CA GLY A 9 -18.30 10.48 -37.10
C GLY A 9 -19.01 9.75 -35.95
N MET A 10 -20.17 9.13 -36.18
CA MET A 10 -20.88 8.33 -35.21
C MET A 10 -20.13 7.05 -34.84
N VAL A 11 -19.50 6.37 -35.80
CA VAL A 11 -18.71 5.16 -35.52
C VAL A 11 -17.44 5.50 -34.75
N LEU A 12 -16.81 6.67 -35.00
CA LEU A 12 -15.64 7.10 -34.24
C LEU A 12 -15.99 7.50 -32.79
N LEU A 13 -17.17 8.08 -32.56
CA LEU A 13 -17.64 8.45 -31.22
C LEU A 13 -17.95 7.21 -30.35
N THR A 14 -18.42 6.11 -30.95
CA THR A 14 -18.69 4.86 -30.22
C THR A 14 -17.42 4.08 -29.85
N LEU A 15 -16.30 4.33 -30.56
CA LEU A 15 -14.98 3.73 -30.27
C LEU A 15 -14.21 4.47 -29.15
N LEU A 16 -14.66 5.66 -28.74
CA LEU A 16 -14.04 6.49 -27.72
C LEU A 16 -14.78 6.45 -26.38
N GLN A 17 -15.73 5.53 -26.20
CA GLN A 17 -16.32 5.34 -24.87
C GLN A 17 -15.27 4.64 -24.01
N PRO A 18 -14.84 5.25 -22.86
CA PRO A 18 -14.02 4.54 -21.90
C PRO A 18 -14.81 3.31 -21.46
N LEU A 19 -14.19 2.16 -21.49
CA LEU A 19 -14.72 0.92 -20.88
C LEU A 19 -14.75 1.12 -19.36
N ALA A 20 -15.64 1.96 -18.88
CA ALA A 20 -16.01 1.97 -17.49
C ALA A 20 -16.82 0.68 -17.25
N ILE A 21 -16.13 -0.40 -16.91
CA ILE A 21 -16.78 -1.62 -16.46
C ILE A 21 -17.47 -1.25 -15.14
N ALA A 22 -18.81 -1.27 -15.12
CA ALA A 22 -19.56 -1.03 -13.89
C ALA A 22 -19.23 -2.13 -12.86
N ALA A 23 -19.32 -1.79 -11.57
CA ALA A 23 -19.05 -2.73 -10.48
C ALA A 23 -19.80 -4.06 -10.63
N ASP A 24 -21.03 -3.96 -11.11
CA ASP A 24 -21.90 -5.13 -11.34
C ASP A 24 -21.41 -6.02 -12.49
N GLU A 25 -20.82 -5.44 -13.55
CA GLU A 25 -20.18 -6.20 -14.62
C GLU A 25 -18.92 -6.92 -14.16
N LEU A 26 -18.12 -6.33 -13.27
CA LEU A 26 -16.93 -6.98 -12.72
C LEU A 26 -17.34 -8.18 -11.82
N VAL A 27 -18.37 -8.01 -11.01
CA VAL A 27 -18.97 -9.10 -10.20
C VAL A 27 -19.52 -10.21 -11.09
N ASP A 28 -20.14 -9.87 -12.20
CA ASP A 28 -20.69 -10.82 -13.13
C ASP A 28 -19.60 -11.59 -13.91
N LEU A 29 -18.52 -10.89 -14.30
CA LEU A 29 -17.32 -11.50 -14.89
C LEU A 29 -16.63 -12.43 -13.89
N THR A 30 -16.53 -12.05 -12.63
CA THR A 30 -15.93 -12.89 -11.58
C THR A 30 -16.76 -14.14 -11.34
N LYS A 31 -18.07 -14.04 -11.28
CA LYS A 31 -18.98 -15.19 -11.19
C LYS A 31 -18.89 -16.12 -12.41
N LYS A 32 -18.67 -15.55 -13.59
CA LYS A 32 -18.52 -16.31 -14.83
C LYS A 32 -17.18 -17.06 -14.89
N MET A 33 -16.12 -16.46 -14.36
CA MET A 33 -14.77 -17.06 -14.29
C MET A 33 -14.65 -18.08 -13.15
N TYR A 34 -15.37 -17.89 -12.04
CA TYR A 34 -15.34 -18.72 -10.84
C TYR A 34 -16.77 -19.10 -10.40
N PRO A 35 -17.49 -19.92 -11.19
CA PRO A 35 -18.92 -20.20 -10.95
C PRO A 35 -19.20 -20.94 -9.65
N ASN A 36 -18.19 -21.58 -9.06
CA ASN A 36 -18.32 -22.34 -7.80
C ASN A 36 -17.92 -21.51 -6.57
N ASP A 37 -17.35 -20.31 -6.76
CA ASP A 37 -17.02 -19.42 -5.65
C ASP A 37 -18.26 -18.63 -5.25
N ASN A 38 -18.77 -18.92 -4.08
CA ASN A 38 -19.89 -18.20 -3.49
C ASN A 38 -19.39 -16.83 -2.96
N ILE A 39 -19.02 -15.94 -3.89
CA ILE A 39 -18.58 -14.57 -3.55
C ILE A 39 -19.81 -13.81 -3.04
N GLN A 40 -19.97 -13.83 -1.73
CA GLN A 40 -21.08 -13.15 -1.08
C GLN A 40 -20.78 -11.64 -0.97
N ALA A 41 -21.82 -10.82 -1.02
CA ALA A 41 -21.70 -9.35 -0.98
C ALA A 41 -20.95 -8.83 0.26
N TYR A 42 -20.91 -9.60 1.36
CA TYR A 42 -20.17 -9.23 2.57
C TYR A 42 -18.64 -9.39 2.44
N ASN A 43 -18.15 -10.05 1.38
CA ASN A 43 -16.70 -10.16 1.10
C ASN A 43 -16.16 -8.97 0.30
N ARG A 44 -16.98 -7.98 -0.03
CA ARG A 44 -16.51 -6.74 -0.65
C ARG A 44 -15.65 -5.95 0.33
N PRO A 45 -14.50 -5.42 -0.10
CA PRO A 45 -13.77 -4.42 0.68
C PRO A 45 -14.69 -3.24 0.97
N LYS A 46 -14.61 -2.68 2.17
CA LYS A 46 -15.40 -1.50 2.55
C LYS A 46 -15.02 -0.24 1.78
N SER A 47 -13.81 -0.22 1.24
CA SER A 47 -13.27 0.83 0.38
C SER A 47 -12.27 0.19 -0.57
N SER A 48 -12.23 0.63 -1.84
CA SER A 48 -11.30 0.08 -2.83
C SER A 48 -10.94 1.10 -3.91
N LEU A 49 -9.70 1.06 -4.36
CA LEU A 49 -9.16 1.88 -5.43
C LEU A 49 -8.22 1.04 -6.28
N VAL A 50 -8.40 1.11 -7.60
CA VAL A 50 -7.47 0.53 -8.58
C VAL A 50 -7.05 1.62 -9.54
N ILE A 51 -5.76 1.79 -9.72
CA ILE A 51 -5.18 2.78 -10.64
C ILE A 51 -4.21 2.10 -11.60
N ASP A 52 -4.09 2.63 -12.80
CA ASP A 52 -2.98 2.29 -13.70
C ASP A 52 -1.70 2.93 -13.17
N ALA A 53 -0.69 2.12 -12.90
CA ALA A 53 0.56 2.59 -12.31
C ALA A 53 1.41 3.45 -13.28
N ASN A 54 1.19 3.36 -14.59
CA ASN A 54 1.95 4.11 -15.58
C ASN A 54 1.30 5.47 -15.88
N THR A 55 -0.04 5.51 -15.96
CA THR A 55 -0.78 6.71 -16.35
C THR A 55 -1.36 7.47 -15.17
N GLY A 56 -1.59 6.80 -14.03
CA GLY A 56 -2.31 7.34 -12.88
C GLY A 56 -3.83 7.30 -13.04
N ASP A 57 -4.34 6.75 -14.15
CA ASP A 57 -5.78 6.68 -14.40
C ASP A 57 -6.48 5.79 -13.37
N VAL A 58 -7.63 6.27 -12.86
CA VAL A 58 -8.46 5.49 -11.96
C VAL A 58 -9.29 4.51 -12.77
N LEU A 59 -8.98 3.22 -12.63
CA LEU A 59 -9.68 2.12 -13.29
C LEU A 59 -10.91 1.67 -12.50
N TRP A 60 -10.85 1.79 -11.17
CA TRP A 60 -11.92 1.44 -10.25
C TRP A 60 -11.84 2.27 -8.99
N LYS A 61 -12.99 2.68 -8.45
CA LYS A 61 -13.09 3.35 -7.13
C LYS A 61 -14.41 3.01 -6.45
N ASP A 62 -14.35 2.75 -5.16
CA ASP A 62 -15.51 2.52 -4.30
C ASP A 62 -15.21 3.05 -2.90
N ASN A 63 -16.06 3.94 -2.37
CA ASN A 63 -15.95 4.55 -1.04
C ASN A 63 -14.55 5.10 -0.69
N ILE A 64 -13.83 5.68 -1.65
CA ILE A 64 -12.41 6.06 -1.50
C ILE A 64 -12.21 7.21 -0.51
N ASP A 65 -13.22 8.03 -0.26
CA ASP A 65 -13.16 9.18 0.63
C ASP A 65 -13.57 8.83 2.08
N GLU A 66 -13.99 7.59 2.31
CA GLU A 66 -14.39 7.15 3.65
C GLU A 66 -13.13 6.88 4.50
N VAL A 67 -13.07 7.54 5.67
CA VAL A 67 -11.95 7.35 6.60
C VAL A 67 -11.94 5.91 7.12
N ARG A 68 -10.84 5.23 6.90
CA ARG A 68 -10.62 3.82 7.27
C ARG A 68 -9.28 3.66 7.95
N ASP A 69 -9.22 2.69 8.86
CA ASP A 69 -7.95 2.22 9.40
C ASP A 69 -7.20 1.44 8.29
N PRO A 70 -6.02 1.91 7.85
CA PRO A 70 -5.28 1.27 6.77
C PRO A 70 -4.58 -0.02 7.22
N ALA A 71 -4.58 -0.35 8.50
CA ALA A 71 -3.87 -1.51 9.06
C ALA A 71 -2.42 -1.58 8.53
N SER A 72 -1.94 -2.74 8.09
CA SER A 72 -0.57 -2.91 7.59
C SER A 72 -0.24 -2.11 6.32
N MET A 73 -1.20 -1.52 5.64
CA MET A 73 -0.92 -0.60 4.53
C MET A 73 -0.16 0.66 4.99
N SER A 74 -0.28 1.05 6.26
CA SER A 74 0.51 2.14 6.85
C SER A 74 2.02 1.94 6.72
N LYS A 75 2.49 0.68 6.68
CA LYS A 75 3.90 0.33 6.48
C LYS A 75 4.46 0.78 5.13
N LEU A 76 3.60 0.94 4.12
CA LEU A 76 4.00 1.48 2.82
C LEU A 76 4.48 2.93 2.95
N MET A 77 3.84 3.74 3.82
CA MET A 77 4.31 5.10 4.10
C MET A 77 5.67 5.10 4.80
N THR A 78 5.89 4.19 5.75
CA THR A 78 7.21 4.04 6.41
C THR A 78 8.30 3.69 5.39
N LEU A 79 8.05 2.74 4.50
CA LEU A 79 8.99 2.36 3.44
C LEU A 79 9.20 3.49 2.42
N TYR A 80 8.15 4.22 2.06
CA TYR A 80 8.25 5.38 1.18
C TYR A 80 9.19 6.43 1.76
N LEU A 81 9.01 6.79 3.05
CA LEU A 81 9.87 7.76 3.75
C LEU A 81 11.31 7.24 3.93
N LEU A 82 11.48 5.92 4.08
CA LEU A 82 12.79 5.29 4.13
C LEU A 82 13.52 5.45 2.79
N PHE A 83 12.90 5.06 1.68
CA PHE A 83 13.51 5.20 0.35
C PHE A 83 13.77 6.66 -0.01
N GLU A 84 12.88 7.57 0.37
CA GLU A 84 13.12 8.99 0.21
C GLU A 84 14.33 9.46 1.02
N SER A 85 14.46 9.03 2.28
CA SER A 85 15.59 9.33 3.16
C SER A 85 16.90 8.76 2.61
N MET A 86 16.86 7.55 2.04
CA MET A 86 18.00 6.94 1.36
C MET A 86 18.40 7.74 0.10
N LYS A 87 17.44 8.13 -0.71
CA LYS A 87 17.66 8.97 -1.91
C LYS A 87 18.27 10.32 -1.56
N GLN A 88 17.94 10.88 -0.40
CA GLN A 88 18.48 12.12 0.12
C GLN A 88 19.84 11.96 0.84
N GLY A 89 20.36 10.73 0.93
CA GLY A 89 21.61 10.42 1.64
C GLY A 89 21.52 10.51 3.17
N LYS A 90 20.30 10.63 3.73
CA LYS A 90 20.09 10.73 5.19
C LYS A 90 20.17 9.38 5.89
N VAL A 91 19.85 8.30 5.18
CA VAL A 91 19.95 6.92 5.64
C VAL A 91 20.74 6.14 4.62
N SER A 92 21.78 5.42 5.04
CA SER A 92 22.52 4.50 4.17
C SER A 92 21.73 3.20 4.00
N LYS A 93 21.78 2.60 2.79
CA LYS A 93 21.27 1.25 2.56
C LYS A 93 22.03 0.19 3.38
N ASP A 94 23.28 0.49 3.74
CA ASP A 94 24.16 -0.40 4.52
C ASP A 94 24.12 -0.04 6.02
N ALA A 95 23.20 0.82 6.45
CA ALA A 95 23.04 1.16 7.85
C ALA A 95 22.59 -0.07 8.65
N VAL A 96 23.05 -0.09 9.89
CA VAL A 96 22.77 -1.16 10.85
C VAL A 96 22.04 -0.57 12.04
N VAL A 97 21.02 -1.25 12.53
CA VAL A 97 20.24 -0.88 13.70
C VAL A 97 20.42 -1.96 14.75
N THR A 98 20.98 -1.60 15.89
CA THR A 98 21.07 -2.51 17.05
C THR A 98 19.71 -2.54 17.76
N ALA A 99 19.09 -3.71 17.87
CA ALA A 99 17.81 -3.86 18.52
C ALA A 99 17.87 -3.55 20.01
N THR A 100 16.88 -2.83 20.51
CA THR A 100 16.73 -2.48 21.91
C THR A 100 15.92 -3.54 22.68
N ALA A 101 15.91 -3.44 24.02
CA ALA A 101 15.03 -4.26 24.85
C ALA A 101 13.54 -3.99 24.56
N SER A 102 13.19 -2.75 24.17
CA SER A 102 11.85 -2.39 23.75
C SER A 102 11.46 -3.09 22.44
N ASP A 103 12.35 -3.11 21.45
CA ASP A 103 12.12 -3.81 20.18
C ASP A 103 11.89 -5.31 20.43
N GLN A 104 12.71 -5.92 21.29
CA GLN A 104 12.50 -7.31 21.68
C GLN A 104 11.15 -7.53 22.38
N ALA A 105 10.72 -6.62 23.24
CA ALA A 105 9.41 -6.72 23.91
C ALA A 105 8.27 -6.65 22.89
N ILE A 106 8.32 -5.69 21.96
CA ILE A 106 7.33 -5.56 20.89
C ILE A 106 7.30 -6.83 20.02
N SER A 107 8.45 -7.43 19.71
CA SER A 107 8.55 -8.64 18.89
C SER A 107 7.82 -9.85 19.48
N LYS A 108 7.53 -9.84 20.80
CA LYS A 108 6.84 -10.91 21.54
C LYS A 108 5.33 -10.67 21.68
N ILE A 109 4.79 -9.60 21.11
CA ILE A 109 3.35 -9.36 21.06
C ILE A 109 2.76 -10.26 19.97
N TYR A 110 2.10 -11.35 20.38
CA TYR A 110 1.60 -12.39 19.46
C TYR A 110 0.33 -11.99 18.71
N GLU A 111 -0.37 -10.96 19.16
CA GLU A 111 -1.61 -10.43 18.56
C GLU A 111 -1.36 -9.64 17.27
N ILE A 112 -0.11 -9.25 17.02
CA ILE A 112 0.31 -8.50 15.83
C ILE A 112 1.40 -9.24 15.06
N SER A 113 1.46 -9.01 13.75
CA SER A 113 2.50 -9.63 12.89
C SER A 113 3.89 -9.14 13.29
N ASN A 114 4.77 -10.05 13.64
CA ASN A 114 6.14 -9.76 14.05
C ASN A 114 7.13 -10.84 13.59
N ASN A 115 8.43 -10.48 13.58
CA ASN A 115 9.55 -11.42 13.61
C ASN A 115 10.12 -11.46 15.02
N ASN A 116 10.80 -12.54 15.37
CA ASN A 116 11.57 -12.59 16.61
C ASN A 116 12.78 -11.66 16.49
N ILE A 117 12.80 -10.62 17.31
CA ILE A 117 13.92 -9.67 17.44
C ILE A 117 14.59 -9.88 18.78
N VAL A 118 15.91 -9.87 18.80
CA VAL A 118 16.72 -10.09 20.01
C VAL A 118 17.48 -8.81 20.34
N ALA A 119 17.32 -8.33 21.58
CA ALA A 119 18.00 -7.13 22.06
C ALA A 119 19.54 -7.30 21.98
N GLY A 120 20.22 -6.25 21.55
CA GLY A 120 21.68 -6.24 21.36
C GLY A 120 22.17 -6.88 20.07
N VAL A 121 21.27 -7.45 19.25
CA VAL A 121 21.59 -7.96 17.92
C VAL A 121 21.45 -6.85 16.88
N ASP A 122 22.39 -6.83 15.95
CA ASP A 122 22.40 -5.89 14.84
C ASP A 122 21.56 -6.42 13.67
N TYR A 123 20.74 -5.56 13.09
CA TYR A 123 19.91 -5.80 11.91
C TYR A 123 20.22 -4.76 10.86
N THR A 124 20.48 -5.19 9.65
CA THR A 124 20.69 -4.29 8.50
C THR A 124 19.37 -3.70 7.99
N VAL A 125 19.42 -2.52 7.37
CA VAL A 125 18.25 -1.91 6.72
C VAL A 125 17.59 -2.85 5.72
N PRO A 126 18.30 -3.57 4.82
CA PRO A 126 17.68 -4.55 3.92
C PRO A 126 16.94 -5.70 4.64
N GLU A 127 17.48 -6.20 5.76
CA GLU A 127 16.80 -7.23 6.57
C GLU A 127 15.51 -6.68 7.16
N LEU A 128 15.54 -5.48 7.74
CA LEU A 128 14.37 -4.82 8.30
C LEU A 128 13.31 -4.52 7.23
N ILE A 129 13.70 -4.11 6.02
CA ILE A 129 12.79 -3.96 4.88
C ILE A 129 12.12 -5.30 4.55
N THR A 130 12.92 -6.37 4.46
CA THR A 130 12.41 -7.71 4.16
C THR A 130 11.42 -8.18 5.22
N MET A 131 11.74 -7.99 6.50
CA MET A 131 10.84 -8.31 7.62
C MET A 131 9.57 -7.46 7.61
N THR A 132 9.65 -6.19 7.20
CA THR A 132 8.49 -5.31 7.09
C THR A 132 7.55 -5.75 5.96
N VAL A 133 8.09 -6.15 4.81
CA VAL A 133 7.31 -6.46 3.61
C VAL A 133 6.74 -7.89 3.64
N VAL A 134 7.58 -8.89 3.92
CA VAL A 134 7.20 -10.31 3.73
C VAL A 134 6.26 -10.79 4.84
N PRO A 135 6.66 -10.81 6.13
CA PRO A 135 5.77 -11.20 7.22
C PRO A 135 4.99 -10.03 7.82
N SER A 136 5.10 -8.83 7.24
CA SER A 136 4.44 -7.61 7.76
C SER A 136 4.83 -7.27 9.21
N SER A 137 6.11 -7.41 9.57
CA SER A 137 6.62 -7.22 10.93
C SER A 137 6.40 -5.79 11.43
N ASN A 138 5.67 -5.64 12.54
CA ASN A 138 5.47 -4.34 13.17
C ASN A 138 6.76 -3.85 13.82
N VAL A 139 7.49 -4.71 14.53
CA VAL A 139 8.73 -4.32 15.20
C VAL A 139 9.80 -3.86 14.20
N ALA A 140 9.98 -4.55 13.07
CA ALA A 140 10.94 -4.15 12.06
C ALA A 140 10.56 -2.77 11.45
N THR A 141 9.27 -2.52 11.26
CA THR A 141 8.76 -1.23 10.78
C THR A 141 9.04 -0.11 11.78
N ILE A 142 8.85 -0.36 13.07
CA ILE A 142 9.16 0.59 14.15
C ILE A 142 10.66 0.87 14.22
N MET A 143 11.52 -0.14 14.11
CA MET A 143 12.98 0.04 14.07
C MET A 143 13.41 0.93 12.91
N LEU A 144 12.81 0.77 11.71
CA LEU A 144 13.06 1.66 10.56
C LEU A 144 12.56 3.09 10.81
N ALA A 145 11.39 3.25 11.43
CA ALA A 145 10.85 4.55 11.80
C ALA A 145 11.76 5.27 12.81
N ASN A 146 12.20 4.56 13.84
CA ASN A 146 13.12 5.06 14.87
C ASN A 146 14.48 5.48 14.29
N LEU A 147 15.01 4.72 13.33
CA LEU A 147 16.24 5.09 12.60
C LEU A 147 16.09 6.43 11.88
N MET A 148 14.92 6.72 11.30
CA MET A 148 14.66 7.94 10.54
C MET A 148 14.28 9.15 11.39
N SER A 149 13.79 8.94 12.60
CA SER A 149 13.31 9.99 13.51
C SER A 149 14.19 10.17 14.75
N ASN A 150 15.31 9.47 14.83
CA ASN A 150 16.17 9.47 16.02
C ASN A 150 15.41 9.06 17.30
N ASN A 151 14.58 8.02 17.19
CA ASN A 151 13.72 7.48 18.26
C ASN A 151 12.63 8.46 18.74
N ASP A 152 12.18 9.36 17.88
CA ASP A 152 11.04 10.24 18.14
C ASP A 152 9.82 9.77 17.32
N PRO A 153 8.88 9.02 17.94
CA PRO A 153 7.73 8.49 17.22
C PRO A 153 6.75 9.59 16.78
N ASP A 154 6.61 10.67 17.55
CA ASP A 154 5.68 11.76 17.22
C ASP A 154 6.19 12.53 16.00
N ALA A 155 7.48 12.86 15.96
CA ALA A 155 8.10 13.47 14.79
C ALA A 155 8.00 12.58 13.54
N PHE A 156 8.04 11.24 13.70
CA PHE A 156 7.86 10.34 12.57
C PHE A 156 6.41 10.33 12.06
N ILE A 157 5.43 10.30 12.96
CA ILE A 157 4.00 10.36 12.63
C ILE A 157 3.67 11.68 11.93
N ASP A 158 4.21 12.80 12.39
CA ASP A 158 4.04 14.10 11.75
C ASP A 158 4.57 14.09 10.31
N ARG A 159 5.75 13.49 10.08
CA ARG A 159 6.29 13.31 8.72
C ARG A 159 5.39 12.42 7.83
N MET A 160 4.80 11.36 8.39
CA MET A 160 3.86 10.52 7.65
C MET A 160 2.63 11.34 7.23
N ASN A 161 2.07 12.13 8.15
CA ASN A 161 0.90 12.97 7.90
C ASN A 161 1.19 14.10 6.91
N GLU A 162 2.36 14.72 6.98
CA GLU A 162 2.79 15.72 5.98
C GLU A 162 2.93 15.12 4.59
N LYS A 163 3.44 13.89 4.51
CA LYS A 163 3.67 13.21 3.24
C LYS A 163 2.37 12.72 2.59
N ALA A 164 1.34 12.47 3.38
CA ALA A 164 0.03 12.02 2.91
C ALA A 164 -0.85 13.16 2.32
N LYS A 165 -0.48 14.42 2.52
CA LYS A 165 -1.15 15.62 1.95
C LYS A 165 -0.73 15.86 0.51
#